data_07fe57e6f55334c8d342cd838bd4dfda
#
_entry.id   07fe57e6f55334c8d342cd838bd4dfda
#
_cell.length_a   1.000
_cell.length_b   1.000
_cell.length_c   1.000
_cell.angle_alpha   90.00
_cell.angle_beta   90.00
_cell.angle_gamma   90.00
#
_symmetry.space_group_name_H-M   'P 1'
#
loop_
_entity.id
_entity.type
_entity.pdbx_description
1 polymer ?
#
loop_
_entity_poly.entity_id
_entity_poly.type
_entity_poly.pdbx_seq_one_letter_code
_entity_poly.pdbx_strand_id
1 'polypeptide(L)'
;MKNRVRFVGLLAAAGLALVATAAGAEPLVPLAPRPAPKAEQVELGKFLFFDTRLSGDAAISCAKCHDPKKGWGDGQALSTGYPGSEYFRNTQTILNAAHYRRSYWDGRMDGRDLATLVRDHLTEAHFMQADGRLLIERLRQVPEYEAMFQKAFGGEPSYGRILNAVAAFVQTVTSRNVPLDRFLKGETAALSPAAQEGLKLFQGKAGCIVCHDGALLSDQKFHALGLPENLAVFRDPLRHITFRRFLKTLGAPNYDNLREDVGLYGVTKEPPDRGKFRTPSLREVALTAPYMHNGSLPTLEAVVEFYDRGGGSHANKSPLLKPLGLGDGEKRALVEFLKALTGEPVVVEPPALPEYKLRTLGKN
;
A
#
# COMPACT_ATOMS: atom_id res chain seq x y z
N MET A 1 59.06 -49.42 -6.41
CA MET A 1 57.76 -49.55 -5.68
C MET A 1 57.27 -48.14 -5.42
N LYS A 2 56.27 -47.64 -6.18
CA LYS A 2 55.71 -46.27 -6.05
C LYS A 2 54.27 -46.38 -5.57
N ASN A 3 54.03 -46.04 -4.31
CA ASN A 3 52.69 -45.99 -3.71
C ASN A 3 51.96 -44.73 -4.24
N ARG A 4 50.83 -44.95 -4.93
CA ARG A 4 49.88 -43.88 -5.29
C ARG A 4 48.76 -43.85 -4.24
N VAL A 5 48.73 -42.76 -3.47
CA VAL A 5 47.58 -42.46 -2.59
C VAL A 5 46.50 -41.83 -3.46
N ARG A 6 45.32 -42.47 -3.51
CA ARG A 6 44.10 -41.91 -4.14
C ARG A 6 43.36 -41.09 -3.09
N PHE A 7 43.29 -39.77 -3.29
CA PHE A 7 42.35 -38.91 -2.58
C PHE A 7 40.96 -39.08 -3.22
N VAL A 8 40.04 -39.59 -2.42
CA VAL A 8 38.58 -39.61 -2.78
C VAL A 8 38.01 -38.32 -2.22
N GLY A 9 37.77 -37.33 -3.09
CA GLY A 9 37.06 -36.10 -2.73
C GLY A 9 35.55 -36.38 -2.64
N LEU A 10 34.97 -36.28 -1.45
CA LEU A 10 33.53 -36.23 -1.27
C LEU A 10 33.01 -34.85 -1.78
N LEU A 11 32.36 -34.83 -2.93
CA LEU A 11 31.55 -33.72 -3.37
C LEU A 11 30.22 -33.81 -2.63
N ALA A 12 30.02 -32.93 -1.65
CA ALA A 12 28.71 -32.68 -1.04
C ALA A 12 27.86 -31.92 -2.04
N ALA A 13 26.95 -32.59 -2.74
CA ALA A 13 25.95 -31.97 -3.58
C ALA A 13 24.89 -31.34 -2.65
N ALA A 14 24.96 -30.01 -2.49
CA ALA A 14 23.87 -29.24 -1.90
C ALA A 14 22.66 -29.36 -2.85
N GLY A 15 21.71 -30.20 -2.50
CA GLY A 15 20.45 -30.33 -3.21
C GLY A 15 19.62 -29.06 -3.05
N LEU A 16 19.63 -28.18 -4.04
CA LEU A 16 18.61 -27.18 -4.21
C LEU A 16 17.30 -27.90 -4.52
N ALA A 17 16.42 -28.01 -3.54
CA ALA A 17 15.05 -28.46 -3.78
C ALA A 17 14.35 -27.43 -4.65
N LEU A 18 14.20 -27.71 -5.95
CA LEU A 18 13.29 -26.97 -6.82
C LEU A 18 11.87 -27.19 -6.27
N VAL A 19 11.36 -26.19 -5.55
CA VAL A 19 9.94 -26.10 -5.24
C VAL A 19 9.24 -25.84 -6.58
N ALA A 20 8.39 -26.78 -7.01
CA ALA A 20 7.56 -26.61 -8.20
C ALA A 20 6.68 -25.36 -8.00
N THR A 21 7.02 -24.26 -8.66
CA THR A 21 6.18 -23.06 -8.68
C THR A 21 4.90 -23.38 -9.43
N ALA A 22 3.76 -22.94 -8.90
CA ALA A 22 2.49 -22.99 -9.63
C ALA A 22 2.69 -22.32 -11.00
N ALA A 23 2.27 -23.00 -12.07
CA ALA A 23 2.56 -22.57 -13.43
C ALA A 23 2.14 -21.10 -13.65
N GLY A 24 3.11 -20.22 -13.81
CA GLY A 24 2.91 -18.80 -14.10
C GLY A 24 3.17 -17.79 -12.96
N ALA A 25 3.46 -18.22 -11.72
CA ALA A 25 3.82 -17.34 -10.62
C ALA A 25 5.33 -16.97 -10.66
N GLU A 26 5.67 -15.72 -10.40
CA GLU A 26 7.06 -15.29 -10.23
C GLU A 26 7.61 -15.83 -8.90
N PRO A 27 8.90 -16.20 -8.81
CA PRO A 27 9.50 -16.61 -7.55
C PRO A 27 9.50 -15.45 -6.55
N LEU A 28 9.36 -15.77 -5.25
CA LEU A 28 9.56 -14.79 -4.19
C LEU A 28 11.02 -14.37 -4.17
N VAL A 29 11.27 -13.07 -4.21
CA VAL A 29 12.61 -12.48 -4.17
C VAL A 29 12.64 -11.30 -3.20
N PRO A 30 13.80 -10.98 -2.63
CA PRO A 30 13.95 -9.79 -1.80
C PRO A 30 13.58 -8.51 -2.56
N LEU A 31 12.98 -7.54 -1.85
CA LEU A 31 12.66 -6.25 -2.45
C LEU A 31 13.97 -5.48 -2.72
N ALA A 32 14.22 -5.17 -3.99
CA ALA A 32 15.38 -4.38 -4.37
C ALA A 32 15.18 -2.90 -3.97
N PRO A 33 16.22 -2.23 -3.42
CA PRO A 33 16.13 -0.82 -3.12
C PRO A 33 15.97 0.01 -4.41
N ARG A 34 15.24 1.12 -4.31
CA ARG A 34 15.16 2.11 -5.38
C ARG A 34 16.28 3.15 -5.22
N PRO A 35 16.66 3.84 -6.31
CA PRO A 35 17.59 4.98 -6.22
C PRO A 35 17.08 6.00 -5.19
N ALA A 36 17.95 6.44 -4.30
CA ALA A 36 17.59 7.40 -3.26
C ALA A 36 17.28 8.77 -3.89
N PRO A 37 16.17 9.42 -3.51
CA PRO A 37 15.93 10.82 -3.87
C PRO A 37 16.95 11.74 -3.22
N LYS A 38 17.03 13.00 -3.68
CA LYS A 38 17.87 14.02 -3.05
C LYS A 38 17.45 14.25 -1.60
N ALA A 39 18.42 14.25 -0.68
CA ALA A 39 18.16 14.37 0.76
C ALA A 39 17.36 15.62 1.12
N GLU A 40 17.64 16.76 0.47
CA GLU A 40 16.95 18.02 0.69
C GLU A 40 15.48 17.95 0.25
N GLN A 41 15.17 17.20 -0.80
CA GLN A 41 13.80 16.99 -1.26
C GLN A 41 13.05 16.07 -0.30
N VAL A 42 13.70 15.05 0.22
CA VAL A 42 13.14 14.13 1.24
C VAL A 42 12.80 14.89 2.51
N GLU A 43 13.73 15.72 2.99
CA GLU A 43 13.52 16.51 4.22
C GLU A 43 12.36 17.50 4.05
N LEU A 44 12.34 18.28 2.97
CA LEU A 44 11.20 19.16 2.67
C LEU A 44 9.90 18.36 2.57
N GLY A 45 9.91 17.22 1.87
CA GLY A 45 8.75 16.35 1.71
C GLY A 45 8.21 15.81 3.03
N LYS A 46 9.11 15.48 3.98
CA LYS A 46 8.75 15.11 5.34
C LYS A 46 7.98 16.22 6.05
N PHE A 47 8.48 17.46 6.03
CA PHE A 47 7.76 18.60 6.62
C PHE A 47 6.38 18.76 5.99
N LEU A 48 6.30 18.75 4.67
CA LEU A 48 5.04 18.92 3.93
C LEU A 48 4.04 17.78 4.21
N PHE A 49 4.51 16.54 4.37
CA PHE A 49 3.66 15.39 4.66
C PHE A 49 2.91 15.50 5.99
N PHE A 50 3.55 16.10 7.00
CA PHE A 50 2.95 16.31 8.32
C PHE A 50 2.23 17.65 8.46
N ASP A 51 2.33 18.54 7.48
CA ASP A 51 1.78 19.90 7.57
C ASP A 51 0.31 19.95 7.15
N THR A 52 -0.54 20.40 8.06
CA THR A 52 -1.98 20.57 7.79
C THR A 52 -2.27 21.66 6.77
N ARG A 53 -1.35 22.63 6.57
CA ARG A 53 -1.48 23.70 5.55
C ARG A 53 -1.66 23.18 4.13
N LEU A 54 -1.39 21.89 3.90
CA LEU A 54 -1.58 21.24 2.60
C LEU A 54 -3.03 20.78 2.35
N SER A 55 -3.95 20.92 3.30
CA SER A 55 -5.38 20.68 3.06
C SER A 55 -6.16 21.97 2.81
N GLY A 56 -7.39 21.86 2.29
CA GLY A 56 -8.23 22.99 1.89
C GLY A 56 -8.41 24.03 2.98
N ASP A 57 -8.78 23.60 4.19
CA ASP A 57 -8.99 24.45 5.37
C ASP A 57 -7.83 24.37 6.39
N ALA A 58 -6.71 23.74 6.03
CA ALA A 58 -5.58 23.47 6.91
C ALA A 58 -5.91 22.62 8.15
N ALA A 59 -6.93 21.76 8.07
CA ALA A 59 -7.36 20.93 9.20
C ALA A 59 -6.65 19.57 9.28
N ILE A 60 -6.19 19.04 8.16
CA ILE A 60 -5.58 17.70 8.11
C ILE A 60 -4.28 17.68 7.32
N SER A 61 -3.41 16.72 7.66
CA SER A 61 -2.21 16.39 6.89
C SER A 61 -2.31 15.00 6.29
N CYS A 62 -1.34 14.60 5.45
CA CYS A 62 -1.25 13.23 4.91
C CYS A 62 -1.19 12.18 6.03
N ALA A 63 -0.52 12.53 7.14
CA ALA A 63 -0.37 11.64 8.30
C ALA A 63 -1.69 11.31 9.03
N LYS A 64 -2.79 12.03 8.76
CA LYS A 64 -4.11 11.66 9.30
C LYS A 64 -4.55 10.28 8.80
N CYS A 65 -4.32 9.99 7.53
CA CYS A 65 -4.70 8.72 6.90
C CYS A 65 -3.51 7.77 6.74
N HIS A 66 -2.28 8.29 6.77
CA HIS A 66 -1.05 7.53 6.63
C HIS A 66 -0.15 7.71 7.87
N ASP A 67 -0.64 7.19 9.02
CA ASP A 67 0.02 7.30 10.33
C ASP A 67 1.23 6.36 10.39
N PRO A 68 2.47 6.87 10.59
CA PRO A 68 3.66 6.02 10.74
C PRO A 68 3.55 4.95 11.83
N LYS A 69 2.76 5.21 12.87
CA LYS A 69 2.55 4.30 14.01
C LYS A 69 1.51 3.22 13.73
N LYS A 70 0.80 3.30 12.59
CA LYS A 70 -0.23 2.35 12.15
C LYS A 70 0.10 1.70 10.81
N GLY A 71 1.37 1.36 10.62
CA GLY A 71 1.81 0.77 9.35
C GLY A 71 1.57 1.67 8.13
N TRP A 72 1.57 3.01 8.33
CA TRP A 72 1.31 4.01 7.29
C TRP A 72 -0.07 3.89 6.62
N GLY A 73 -1.03 3.37 7.36
CA GLY A 73 -2.47 3.42 7.13
C GLY A 73 -3.15 4.19 8.26
N ASP A 74 -4.48 4.14 8.37
CA ASP A 74 -5.22 4.79 9.46
C ASP A 74 -5.74 3.82 10.53
N GLY A 75 -5.65 2.51 10.28
CA GLY A 75 -6.12 1.47 11.18
C GLY A 75 -7.65 1.38 11.26
N GLN A 76 -8.37 1.96 10.31
CA GLN A 76 -9.84 1.94 10.27
C GLN A 76 -10.36 1.07 9.14
N ALA A 77 -11.54 0.49 9.31
CA ALA A 77 -12.18 -0.31 8.26
C ALA A 77 -12.46 0.54 7.02
N LEU A 78 -13.04 1.71 7.22
CA LEU A 78 -13.29 2.71 6.19
C LEU A 78 -12.66 4.03 6.65
N SER A 79 -11.87 4.66 5.79
CA SER A 79 -11.23 5.94 6.09
C SER A 79 -12.24 7.05 6.36
N THR A 80 -11.85 8.00 7.21
CA THR A 80 -12.68 9.17 7.47
C THR A 80 -12.61 10.21 6.34
N GLY A 81 -11.56 10.21 5.54
CA GLY A 81 -11.39 11.21 4.49
C GLY A 81 -11.24 12.65 4.99
N TYR A 82 -11.57 13.62 4.15
CA TYR A 82 -11.63 15.04 4.52
C TYR A 82 -12.84 15.31 5.43
N PRO A 83 -12.76 16.24 6.40
CA PRO A 83 -13.89 16.57 7.28
C PRO A 83 -15.20 16.83 6.51
N GLY A 84 -16.25 16.14 6.87
CA GLY A 84 -17.55 16.20 6.20
C GLY A 84 -17.67 15.41 4.88
N SER A 85 -16.66 14.62 4.50
CA SER A 85 -16.71 13.74 3.33
C SER A 85 -16.12 12.37 3.65
N GLU A 86 -16.79 11.61 4.50
CA GLU A 86 -16.37 10.27 4.92
C GLU A 86 -16.06 9.36 3.71
N TYR A 87 -14.87 8.72 3.71
CA TYR A 87 -14.45 7.86 2.59
C TYR A 87 -15.01 6.45 2.71
N PHE A 88 -15.11 5.74 1.61
CA PHE A 88 -15.85 4.47 1.51
C PHE A 88 -14.95 3.24 1.35
N ARG A 89 -13.63 3.42 1.36
CA ARG A 89 -12.65 2.31 1.29
C ARG A 89 -11.67 2.37 2.45
N ASN A 90 -11.02 1.25 2.70
CA ASN A 90 -9.89 1.16 3.62
C ASN A 90 -8.69 1.92 3.07
N THR A 91 -7.96 2.60 3.96
CA THR A 91 -6.72 3.31 3.61
C THR A 91 -5.59 2.31 3.33
N GLN A 92 -5.07 2.35 2.11
CA GLN A 92 -3.88 1.57 1.76
C GLN A 92 -2.63 2.15 2.43
N THR A 93 -1.77 1.29 2.94
CA THR A 93 -0.44 1.72 3.38
C THR A 93 0.36 2.34 2.25
N ILE A 94 1.19 3.35 2.57
CA ILE A 94 2.18 3.91 1.65
C ILE A 94 3.54 3.21 1.74
N LEU A 95 3.70 2.21 2.64
CA LEU A 95 4.89 1.36 2.64
C LEU A 95 5.10 0.72 1.27
N ASN A 96 6.30 0.88 0.74
CA ASN A 96 6.68 0.39 -0.57
C ASN A 96 5.88 0.97 -1.76
N ALA A 97 5.15 2.09 -1.58
CA ALA A 97 4.30 2.67 -2.63
C ALA A 97 5.06 2.96 -3.93
N ALA A 98 6.33 3.31 -3.84
CA ALA A 98 7.19 3.58 -5.00
C ALA A 98 7.43 2.36 -5.92
N HIS A 99 7.08 1.15 -5.49
CA HIS A 99 7.27 -0.08 -6.26
C HIS A 99 6.02 -0.52 -7.03
N TYR A 100 4.88 0.13 -6.82
CA TYR A 100 3.65 -0.24 -7.52
C TYR A 100 3.63 0.25 -8.97
N ARG A 101 3.02 -0.56 -9.86
CA ARG A 101 2.70 -0.19 -11.25
C ARG A 101 1.38 0.56 -11.35
N ARG A 102 0.46 0.27 -10.45
CA ARG A 102 -0.85 0.91 -10.33
C ARG A 102 -1.13 1.24 -8.87
N SER A 103 -1.71 2.40 -8.62
CA SER A 103 -2.12 2.86 -7.29
C SER A 103 -3.63 2.84 -7.13
N TYR A 104 -4.09 2.90 -5.89
CA TYR A 104 -5.47 2.67 -5.45
C TYR A 104 -5.95 1.23 -5.60
N TRP A 105 -7.04 0.91 -4.92
CA TRP A 105 -7.69 -0.39 -4.98
C TRP A 105 -8.22 -0.72 -6.39
N ASP A 106 -8.69 0.29 -7.12
CA ASP A 106 -9.23 0.20 -8.47
C ASP A 106 -8.19 0.41 -9.59
N GLY A 107 -6.93 0.70 -9.22
CA GLY A 107 -5.85 0.87 -10.19
C GLY A 107 -5.94 2.09 -11.10
N ARG A 108 -6.74 3.10 -10.75
CA ARG A 108 -7.01 4.27 -11.60
C ARG A 108 -5.80 5.17 -11.87
N MET A 109 -4.73 5.06 -11.05
CA MET A 109 -3.53 5.88 -11.20
C MET A 109 -2.31 5.03 -11.57
N ASP A 110 -1.39 5.62 -12.38
CA ASP A 110 -0.07 5.04 -12.61
C ASP A 110 0.76 5.14 -11.32
N GLY A 111 1.15 4.01 -10.76
CA GLY A 111 1.92 3.95 -9.50
C GLY A 111 3.38 4.40 -9.66
N ARG A 112 3.87 4.52 -10.90
CA ARG A 112 5.24 4.97 -11.18
C ARG A 112 5.38 6.50 -11.09
N ASP A 113 4.28 7.24 -11.17
CA ASP A 113 4.24 8.68 -11.03
C ASP A 113 3.66 9.09 -9.66
N LEU A 114 4.52 9.04 -8.65
CA LEU A 114 4.13 9.42 -7.30
C LEU A 114 3.76 10.90 -7.18
N ALA A 115 4.33 11.79 -7.98
CA ALA A 115 3.99 13.22 -7.95
C ALA A 115 2.54 13.46 -8.40
N THR A 116 2.11 12.78 -9.47
CA THR A 116 0.70 12.82 -9.90
C THR A 116 -0.23 12.17 -8.87
N LEU A 117 0.19 11.08 -8.20
CA LEU A 117 -0.56 10.47 -7.11
C LEU A 117 -0.73 11.45 -5.93
N VAL A 118 0.33 12.17 -5.55
CA VAL A 118 0.27 13.22 -4.51
C VAL A 118 -0.69 14.34 -4.94
N ARG A 119 -0.66 14.77 -6.21
CA ARG A 119 -1.61 15.76 -6.73
C ARG A 119 -3.06 15.31 -6.54
N ASP A 120 -3.37 14.06 -6.90
CA ASP A 120 -4.71 13.50 -6.75
C ASP A 120 -5.17 13.54 -5.28
N HIS A 121 -4.30 13.13 -4.34
CA HIS A 121 -4.59 13.20 -2.90
C HIS A 121 -4.79 14.65 -2.40
N LEU A 122 -4.03 15.61 -2.91
CA LEU A 122 -4.18 17.01 -2.50
C LEU A 122 -5.48 17.62 -3.01
N THR A 123 -5.89 17.33 -4.25
CA THR A 123 -6.99 18.05 -4.92
C THR A 123 -8.36 17.37 -4.80
N GLU A 124 -8.40 16.05 -4.63
CA GLU A 124 -9.69 15.36 -4.54
C GLU A 124 -10.48 15.75 -3.29
N ALA A 125 -11.76 16.05 -3.51
CA ALA A 125 -12.65 16.60 -2.49
C ALA A 125 -12.84 15.66 -1.27
N HIS A 126 -12.67 14.37 -1.47
CA HIS A 126 -12.78 13.37 -0.40
C HIS A 126 -11.43 13.04 0.27
N PHE A 127 -10.31 13.62 -0.19
CA PHE A 127 -9.00 13.44 0.44
C PHE A 127 -8.55 14.72 1.16
N MET A 128 -7.92 15.67 0.47
CA MET A 128 -7.41 16.90 1.13
C MET A 128 -8.05 18.19 0.63
N GLN A 129 -8.82 18.16 -0.44
CA GLN A 129 -9.63 19.28 -0.98
C GLN A 129 -8.84 20.59 -1.15
N ALA A 130 -7.59 20.52 -1.54
CA ALA A 130 -6.72 21.68 -1.64
C ALA A 130 -6.71 22.31 -3.05
N ASP A 131 -6.55 23.64 -3.11
CA ASP A 131 -6.21 24.37 -4.33
C ASP A 131 -4.70 24.62 -4.35
N GLY A 132 -4.01 24.22 -5.43
CA GLY A 132 -2.56 24.34 -5.54
C GLY A 132 -2.04 25.78 -5.45
N ARG A 133 -2.81 26.79 -5.89
CA ARG A 133 -2.45 28.21 -5.77
C ARG A 133 -2.48 28.66 -4.31
N LEU A 134 -3.50 28.23 -3.57
CA LEU A 134 -3.62 28.50 -2.13
C LEU A 134 -2.47 27.88 -1.35
N LEU A 135 -2.08 26.64 -1.69
CA LEU A 135 -0.93 26.00 -1.06
C LEU A 135 0.37 26.77 -1.27
N ILE A 136 0.63 27.25 -2.48
CA ILE A 136 1.80 28.05 -2.81
C ILE A 136 1.83 29.31 -1.95
N GLU A 137 0.72 30.05 -1.89
CA GLU A 137 0.63 31.30 -1.12
C GLU A 137 0.81 31.08 0.39
N ARG A 138 0.26 29.98 0.94
CA ARG A 138 0.47 29.60 2.34
C ARG A 138 1.94 29.32 2.66
N LEU A 139 2.62 28.58 1.79
CA LEU A 139 4.02 28.19 2.02
C LEU A 139 4.98 29.38 1.83
N ARG A 140 4.67 30.32 0.93
CA ARG A 140 5.44 31.57 0.73
C ARG A 140 5.39 32.51 1.93
N GLN A 141 4.40 32.37 2.80
CA GLN A 141 4.30 33.17 4.03
C GLN A 141 5.16 32.59 5.17
N VAL A 142 5.92 31.55 4.91
CA VAL A 142 6.76 30.85 5.89
C VAL A 142 8.20 30.89 5.39
N PRO A 143 9.07 31.79 5.92
CA PRO A 143 10.43 31.95 5.44
C PRO A 143 11.28 30.68 5.51
N GLU A 144 11.03 29.84 6.49
CA GLU A 144 11.71 28.55 6.63
C GLU A 144 11.38 27.63 5.45
N TYR A 145 10.13 27.63 4.96
CA TYR A 145 9.76 26.87 3.75
C TYR A 145 10.41 27.45 2.51
N GLU A 146 10.47 28.77 2.34
CA GLU A 146 11.18 29.39 1.23
C GLU A 146 12.63 28.94 1.18
N ALA A 147 13.32 28.94 2.33
CA ALA A 147 14.70 28.46 2.44
C ALA A 147 14.83 26.96 2.11
N MET A 148 13.90 26.12 2.58
CA MET A 148 13.90 24.69 2.27
C MET A 148 13.64 24.45 0.77
N PHE A 149 12.73 25.16 0.12
CA PHE A 149 12.49 25.06 -1.31
C PHE A 149 13.71 25.51 -2.13
N GLN A 150 14.37 26.62 -1.70
CA GLN A 150 15.59 27.09 -2.33
C GLN A 150 16.68 26.01 -2.26
N LYS A 151 16.88 25.36 -1.10
CA LYS A 151 17.86 24.29 -0.90
C LYS A 151 17.53 23.05 -1.73
N ALA A 152 16.26 22.62 -1.77
CA ALA A 152 15.84 21.39 -2.41
C ALA A 152 15.74 21.50 -3.95
N PHE A 153 15.39 22.68 -4.47
CA PHE A 153 15.04 22.88 -5.89
C PHE A 153 15.68 24.12 -6.54
N GLY A 154 16.42 24.92 -5.81
CA GLY A 154 17.03 26.16 -6.33
C GLY A 154 16.01 27.25 -6.67
N GLY A 155 14.91 27.39 -5.91
CA GLY A 155 13.91 28.42 -6.14
C GLY A 155 12.69 28.33 -5.25
N GLU A 156 11.76 29.26 -5.39
CA GLU A 156 10.56 29.43 -4.58
C GLU A 156 9.58 28.24 -4.58
N PRO A 157 8.63 28.19 -3.61
CA PRO A 157 7.52 27.24 -3.63
C PRO A 157 6.77 27.28 -4.96
N SER A 158 6.56 26.12 -5.57
CA SER A 158 5.66 25.94 -6.70
C SER A 158 4.90 24.62 -6.55
N TYR A 159 3.74 24.49 -7.21
CA TYR A 159 2.91 23.32 -7.05
C TYR A 159 3.67 22.02 -7.41
N GLY A 160 4.36 22.00 -8.55
CA GLY A 160 5.16 20.84 -8.96
C GLY A 160 6.29 20.50 -7.97
N ARG A 161 6.93 21.50 -7.34
CA ARG A 161 7.96 21.27 -6.33
C ARG A 161 7.38 20.69 -5.03
N ILE A 162 6.17 21.12 -4.63
CA ILE A 162 5.43 20.54 -3.51
C ILE A 162 5.18 19.06 -3.78
N LEU A 163 4.63 18.73 -4.95
CA LEU A 163 4.34 17.33 -5.34
C LEU A 163 5.59 16.46 -5.33
N ASN A 164 6.67 16.95 -5.93
CA ASN A 164 7.93 16.23 -6.03
C ASN A 164 8.61 16.04 -4.67
N ALA A 165 8.53 17.01 -3.76
CA ALA A 165 9.07 16.88 -2.41
C ALA A 165 8.32 15.80 -1.61
N VAL A 166 6.98 15.85 -1.60
CA VAL A 166 6.17 14.82 -0.91
C VAL A 166 6.41 13.44 -1.53
N ALA A 167 6.47 13.34 -2.86
CA ALA A 167 6.78 12.10 -3.56
C ALA A 167 8.18 11.55 -3.19
N ALA A 168 9.20 12.42 -3.06
CA ALA A 168 10.53 12.05 -2.63
C ALA A 168 10.53 11.47 -1.21
N PHE A 169 9.78 12.06 -0.29
CA PHE A 169 9.62 11.51 1.06
C PHE A 169 8.91 10.16 1.03
N VAL A 170 7.77 10.05 0.34
CA VAL A 170 7.00 8.79 0.23
C VAL A 170 7.85 7.67 -0.36
N GLN A 171 8.74 7.98 -1.31
CA GLN A 171 9.66 7.00 -1.87
C GLN A 171 10.61 6.39 -0.84
N THR A 172 10.91 7.08 0.26
CA THR A 172 11.78 6.55 1.34
C THR A 172 11.05 5.65 2.33
N VAL A 173 9.71 5.61 2.29
CA VAL A 173 8.88 4.79 3.17
C VAL A 173 8.85 3.35 2.64
N THR A 174 9.89 2.60 2.97
CA THR A 174 10.10 1.22 2.47
C THR A 174 10.40 0.27 3.61
N SER A 175 10.00 -1.00 3.43
CA SER A 175 10.28 -2.10 4.35
C SER A 175 11.78 -2.27 4.58
N ARG A 176 12.16 -2.64 5.82
CA ARG A 176 13.55 -2.85 6.24
C ARG A 176 13.69 -4.16 7.00
N ASN A 177 14.78 -4.87 6.75
CA ASN A 177 15.13 -6.10 7.47
C ASN A 177 14.00 -7.14 7.59
N VAL A 178 13.20 -7.28 6.54
CA VAL A 178 12.07 -8.23 6.52
C VAL A 178 12.59 -9.66 6.70
N PRO A 179 12.07 -10.46 7.66
CA PRO A 179 12.51 -11.83 7.89
C PRO A 179 12.49 -12.71 6.64
N LEU A 180 11.45 -12.60 5.81
CA LEU A 180 11.40 -13.32 4.53
C LEU A 180 12.59 -12.96 3.62
N ASP A 181 12.96 -11.68 3.50
CA ASP A 181 14.06 -11.26 2.63
C ASP A 181 15.41 -11.80 3.11
N ARG A 182 15.62 -11.87 4.42
CA ARG A 182 16.81 -12.47 5.04
C ARG A 182 16.85 -13.98 4.80
N PHE A 183 15.71 -14.66 4.96
CA PHE A 183 15.58 -16.08 4.67
C PHE A 183 15.90 -16.40 3.21
N LEU A 184 15.36 -15.62 2.26
CA LEU A 184 15.63 -15.78 0.83
C LEU A 184 17.10 -15.51 0.45
N LYS A 185 17.83 -14.77 1.29
CA LYS A 185 19.29 -14.56 1.17
C LYS A 185 20.13 -15.65 1.85
N GLY A 186 19.51 -16.70 2.39
CA GLY A 186 20.17 -17.86 2.97
C GLY A 186 20.23 -17.86 4.51
N GLU A 187 19.68 -16.86 5.19
CA GLU A 187 19.60 -16.83 6.65
C GLU A 187 18.38 -17.67 7.13
N THR A 188 18.53 -18.97 7.18
CA THR A 188 17.43 -19.91 7.46
C THR A 188 16.78 -19.69 8.82
N ALA A 189 17.52 -19.19 9.82
CA ALA A 189 16.99 -18.86 11.14
C ALA A 189 16.12 -17.60 11.18
N ALA A 190 16.07 -16.82 10.09
CA ALA A 190 15.23 -15.61 10.02
C ALA A 190 13.73 -15.91 10.02
N LEU A 191 13.32 -17.11 9.62
CA LEU A 191 11.94 -17.61 9.75
C LEU A 191 11.85 -18.67 10.85
N SER A 192 10.87 -18.54 11.72
CA SER A 192 10.53 -19.61 12.67
C SER A 192 10.11 -20.90 11.95
N PRO A 193 10.19 -22.07 12.58
CA PRO A 193 9.72 -23.33 11.97
C PRO A 193 8.26 -23.24 11.50
N ALA A 194 7.39 -22.57 12.26
CA ALA A 194 5.99 -22.37 11.89
C ALA A 194 5.85 -21.46 10.66
N ALA A 195 6.64 -20.38 10.57
CA ALA A 195 6.64 -19.50 9.40
C ALA A 195 7.21 -20.19 8.15
N GLN A 196 8.20 -21.07 8.29
CA GLN A 196 8.72 -21.89 7.18
C GLN A 196 7.67 -22.89 6.67
N GLU A 197 6.91 -23.52 7.57
CA GLU A 197 5.79 -24.36 7.17
C GLU A 197 4.69 -23.55 6.49
N GLY A 198 4.38 -22.35 7.01
CA GLY A 198 3.46 -21.41 6.38
C GLY A 198 3.90 -20.98 4.98
N LEU A 199 5.20 -20.75 4.76
CA LEU A 199 5.77 -20.47 3.44
C LEU A 199 5.55 -21.62 2.45
N LYS A 200 5.76 -22.87 2.88
CA LYS A 200 5.49 -24.05 2.03
C LYS A 200 4.01 -24.16 1.67
N LEU A 201 3.13 -23.91 2.62
CA LEU A 201 1.68 -23.90 2.37
C LEU A 201 1.29 -22.77 1.41
N PHE A 202 1.83 -21.56 1.60
CA PHE A 202 1.62 -20.39 0.76
C PHE A 202 2.00 -20.64 -0.70
N GLN A 203 3.14 -21.32 -0.93
CA GLN A 203 3.62 -21.67 -2.26
C GLN A 203 2.94 -22.94 -2.83
N GLY A 204 2.48 -23.83 -1.98
CA GLY A 204 1.93 -25.15 -2.31
C GLY A 204 0.41 -25.23 -2.14
N LYS A 205 -0.04 -25.97 -1.13
CA LYS A 205 -1.46 -26.34 -0.91
C LYS A 205 -2.41 -25.16 -0.92
N ALA A 206 -2.04 -24.04 -0.26
CA ALA A 206 -2.89 -22.85 -0.20
C ALA A 206 -2.85 -22.02 -1.47
N GLY A 207 -1.83 -22.16 -2.34
CA GLY A 207 -1.74 -21.53 -3.65
C GLY A 207 -1.72 -19.99 -3.65
N CYS A 208 -1.43 -19.35 -2.51
CA CYS A 208 -1.46 -17.88 -2.38
C CYS A 208 -0.47 -17.20 -3.33
N ILE A 209 0.64 -17.88 -3.65
CA ILE A 209 1.69 -17.39 -4.55
C ILE A 209 1.17 -17.08 -5.96
N VAL A 210 0.05 -17.67 -6.39
CA VAL A 210 -0.52 -17.44 -7.74
C VAL A 210 -0.91 -15.96 -7.97
N CYS A 211 -1.26 -15.25 -6.87
CA CYS A 211 -1.60 -13.83 -6.89
C CYS A 211 -0.61 -12.99 -6.07
N HIS A 212 0.04 -13.60 -5.07
CA HIS A 212 0.98 -12.91 -4.17
C HIS A 212 2.41 -13.36 -4.42
N ASP A 213 2.92 -13.04 -5.60
CA ASP A 213 4.23 -13.44 -6.11
C ASP A 213 5.26 -12.31 -6.16
N GLY A 214 6.48 -12.62 -6.62
CA GLY A 214 7.57 -11.68 -6.84
C GLY A 214 8.03 -10.92 -5.60
N ALA A 215 8.72 -9.82 -5.82
CA ALA A 215 9.33 -9.00 -4.76
C ALA A 215 8.32 -8.31 -3.85
N LEU A 216 7.14 -7.95 -4.37
CA LEU A 216 6.08 -7.28 -3.61
C LEU A 216 5.10 -8.25 -2.96
N LEU A 217 5.20 -9.56 -3.20
CA LEU A 217 4.15 -10.52 -2.88
C LEU A 217 2.79 -10.02 -3.44
N SER A 218 2.79 -9.68 -4.73
CA SER A 218 1.65 -9.15 -5.46
C SER A 218 1.91 -9.23 -6.96
N ASP A 219 1.04 -9.89 -7.72
CA ASP A 219 1.03 -9.90 -9.18
C ASP A 219 0.61 -8.54 -9.77
N GLN A 220 0.15 -7.62 -8.91
CA GLN A 220 -0.38 -6.30 -9.24
C GLN A 220 -1.52 -6.35 -10.29
N LYS A 221 -2.15 -7.51 -10.48
CA LYS A 221 -3.36 -7.70 -11.30
C LYS A 221 -4.62 -7.45 -10.47
N PHE A 222 -5.77 -7.69 -11.07
CA PHE A 222 -7.07 -7.38 -10.49
C PHE A 222 -7.93 -8.64 -10.41
N HIS A 223 -8.46 -8.90 -9.21
CA HIS A 223 -9.26 -10.09 -8.94
C HIS A 223 -10.53 -9.73 -8.18
N ALA A 224 -11.65 -10.37 -8.53
CA ALA A 224 -12.88 -10.32 -7.76
C ALA A 224 -12.87 -11.47 -6.74
N LEU A 225 -12.94 -11.14 -5.47
CA LEU A 225 -12.91 -12.12 -4.38
C LEU A 225 -14.31 -12.53 -3.90
N GLY A 226 -15.35 -11.79 -4.32
CA GLY A 226 -16.71 -11.98 -3.85
C GLY A 226 -16.90 -11.55 -2.40
N LEU A 227 -16.08 -10.58 -1.93
CA LEU A 227 -16.19 -10.06 -0.58
C LEU A 227 -17.56 -9.37 -0.39
N PRO A 228 -18.28 -9.61 0.72
CA PRO A 228 -19.51 -8.88 1.01
C PRO A 228 -19.25 -7.37 1.15
N GLU A 229 -20.22 -6.57 0.73
CA GLU A 229 -20.15 -5.12 0.87
C GLU A 229 -20.15 -4.70 2.35
N ASN A 230 -19.36 -3.67 2.65
CA ASN A 230 -19.46 -3.03 3.96
C ASN A 230 -20.67 -2.10 3.98
N LEU A 231 -21.75 -2.55 4.64
CA LEU A 231 -23.02 -1.84 4.67
C LEU A 231 -22.93 -0.44 5.29
N ALA A 232 -21.87 -0.12 6.05
CA ALA A 232 -21.65 1.22 6.57
C ALA A 232 -21.52 2.26 5.45
N VAL A 233 -21.01 1.87 4.27
CA VAL A 233 -20.90 2.75 3.09
C VAL A 233 -22.27 3.27 2.64
N PHE A 234 -23.31 2.45 2.77
CA PHE A 234 -24.65 2.77 2.27
C PHE A 234 -25.62 3.28 3.36
N ARG A 235 -25.30 3.02 4.63
CA ARG A 235 -26.11 3.46 5.79
C ARG A 235 -25.68 4.84 6.29
N ASP A 236 -24.42 5.18 6.17
CA ASP A 236 -23.87 6.50 6.51
C ASP A 236 -24.11 7.48 5.34
N PRO A 237 -24.90 8.54 5.51
CA PRO A 237 -25.20 9.47 4.43
C PRO A 237 -23.97 10.16 3.84
N LEU A 238 -22.96 10.49 4.65
CA LEU A 238 -21.73 11.15 4.19
C LEU A 238 -20.88 10.21 3.35
N ARG A 239 -20.73 8.95 3.76
CA ARG A 239 -20.03 7.91 2.98
C ARG A 239 -20.74 7.62 1.68
N HIS A 240 -22.07 7.46 1.73
CA HIS A 240 -22.87 7.16 0.55
C HIS A 240 -22.82 8.29 -0.48
N ILE A 241 -22.87 9.54 -0.03
CA ILE A 241 -22.74 10.70 -0.96
C ILE A 241 -21.35 10.75 -1.58
N THR A 242 -20.29 10.49 -0.79
CA THR A 242 -18.91 10.43 -1.28
C THR A 242 -18.73 9.30 -2.30
N PHE A 243 -19.24 8.11 -2.01
CA PHE A 243 -19.26 6.97 -2.92
C PHE A 243 -19.93 7.30 -4.26
N ARG A 244 -21.14 7.89 -4.23
CA ARG A 244 -21.87 8.28 -5.44
C ARG A 244 -21.14 9.34 -6.24
N ARG A 245 -20.58 10.37 -5.58
CA ARG A 245 -19.77 11.41 -6.24
C ARG A 245 -18.55 10.81 -6.92
N PHE A 246 -17.85 9.92 -6.24
CA PHE A 246 -16.71 9.19 -6.79
C PHE A 246 -17.09 8.41 -8.05
N LEU A 247 -18.13 7.61 -8.00
CA LEU A 247 -18.60 6.85 -9.17
C LEU A 247 -19.04 7.76 -10.32
N LYS A 248 -19.69 8.89 -10.00
CA LYS A 248 -20.04 9.93 -10.99
C LYS A 248 -18.80 10.49 -11.66
N THR A 249 -17.77 10.85 -10.89
CA THR A 249 -16.50 11.38 -11.42
C THR A 249 -15.82 10.37 -12.35
N LEU A 250 -15.88 9.08 -12.01
CA LEU A 250 -15.41 8.02 -12.90
C LEU A 250 -16.33 7.77 -14.11
N GLY A 251 -17.48 8.41 -14.21
CA GLY A 251 -18.45 8.18 -15.32
C GLY A 251 -19.11 6.81 -15.27
N ALA A 252 -19.32 6.23 -14.08
CA ALA A 252 -20.01 4.95 -13.94
C ALA A 252 -21.50 5.10 -14.29
N PRO A 253 -22.05 4.27 -15.19
CA PRO A 253 -23.49 4.27 -15.48
C PRO A 253 -24.31 3.97 -14.23
N ASN A 254 -25.47 4.62 -14.08
CA ASN A 254 -26.39 4.43 -12.95
C ASN A 254 -25.75 4.57 -11.56
N TYR A 255 -24.71 5.42 -11.44
CA TYR A 255 -23.91 5.62 -10.23
C TYR A 255 -24.76 5.91 -8.98
N ASP A 256 -25.93 6.53 -9.12
CA ASP A 256 -26.84 6.90 -8.05
C ASP A 256 -27.62 5.70 -7.46
N ASN A 257 -27.76 4.61 -8.22
CA ASN A 257 -28.44 3.39 -7.80
C ASN A 257 -27.49 2.25 -7.42
N LEU A 258 -26.19 2.42 -7.62
CA LEU A 258 -25.22 1.37 -7.27
C LEU A 258 -25.15 1.17 -5.75
N ARG A 259 -25.13 -0.09 -5.32
CA ARG A 259 -25.00 -0.53 -3.93
C ARG A 259 -23.88 -1.54 -3.75
N GLU A 260 -22.88 -1.45 -4.63
CA GLU A 260 -21.64 -2.22 -4.56
C GLU A 260 -20.47 -1.37 -5.02
N ASP A 261 -19.27 -1.62 -4.46
CA ASP A 261 -18.03 -1.04 -4.98
C ASP A 261 -17.62 -1.79 -6.23
N VAL A 262 -17.78 -1.13 -7.37
CA VAL A 262 -17.55 -1.71 -8.69
C VAL A 262 -16.07 -1.97 -9.03
N GLY A 263 -15.12 -1.52 -8.19
CA GLY A 263 -13.68 -1.72 -8.36
C GLY A 263 -13.16 -1.21 -9.70
N LEU A 264 -12.38 -2.04 -10.38
CA LEU A 264 -11.74 -1.73 -11.68
C LEU A 264 -12.74 -1.33 -12.76
N TYR A 265 -13.98 -1.84 -12.74
CA TYR A 265 -15.03 -1.43 -13.69
C TYR A 265 -15.24 0.09 -13.69
N GLY A 266 -15.11 0.75 -12.55
CA GLY A 266 -15.19 2.21 -12.48
C GLY A 266 -14.16 2.91 -13.37
N VAL A 267 -13.06 2.26 -13.69
CA VAL A 267 -11.97 2.76 -14.56
C VAL A 267 -12.15 2.32 -16.00
N THR A 268 -12.36 1.02 -16.23
CA THR A 268 -12.37 0.41 -17.57
C THR A 268 -13.73 0.46 -18.27
N LYS A 269 -14.81 0.46 -17.52
CA LYS A 269 -16.20 0.26 -17.99
C LYS A 269 -16.48 -1.12 -18.61
N GLU A 270 -15.53 -2.04 -18.50
CA GLU A 270 -15.66 -3.39 -19.02
C GLU A 270 -16.43 -4.28 -18.00
N PRO A 271 -17.59 -4.87 -18.37
CA PRO A 271 -18.41 -5.68 -17.44
C PRO A 271 -17.65 -6.80 -16.71
N PRO A 272 -16.67 -7.50 -17.34
CA PRO A 272 -15.87 -8.51 -16.66
C PRO A 272 -14.98 -7.95 -15.52
N ASP A 273 -14.77 -6.63 -15.45
CA ASP A 273 -13.92 -5.99 -14.44
C ASP A 273 -14.68 -5.55 -13.19
N ARG A 274 -16.00 -5.72 -13.18
CA ARG A 274 -16.84 -5.36 -12.03
C ARG A 274 -16.50 -6.20 -10.81
N GLY A 275 -16.28 -5.52 -9.69
CA GLY A 275 -15.91 -6.14 -8.41
C GLY A 275 -14.46 -6.62 -8.33
N LYS A 276 -13.62 -6.30 -9.32
CA LYS A 276 -12.19 -6.60 -9.28
C LYS A 276 -11.43 -5.47 -8.59
N PHE A 277 -10.51 -5.87 -7.70
CA PHE A 277 -9.58 -4.98 -7.01
C PHE A 277 -8.15 -5.46 -7.21
N ARG A 278 -7.22 -4.49 -7.15
CA ARG A 278 -5.79 -4.79 -7.29
C ARG A 278 -5.33 -5.68 -6.14
N THR A 279 -4.53 -6.70 -6.45
CA THR A 279 -3.83 -7.51 -5.46
C THR A 279 -2.90 -6.59 -4.64
N PRO A 280 -3.13 -6.41 -3.32
CA PRO A 280 -2.23 -5.62 -2.49
C PRO A 280 -0.92 -6.38 -2.25
N SER A 281 0.16 -5.65 -1.93
CA SER A 281 1.35 -6.28 -1.37
C SER A 281 1.04 -6.89 -0.01
N LEU A 282 1.68 -8.02 0.29
CA LEU A 282 1.64 -8.60 1.63
C LEU A 282 2.81 -8.15 2.52
N ARG A 283 3.72 -7.32 2.00
CA ARG A 283 4.79 -6.74 2.83
C ARG A 283 4.18 -5.88 3.92
N GLU A 284 4.66 -6.05 5.13
CA GLU A 284 4.19 -5.34 6.34
C GLU A 284 2.70 -5.59 6.67
N VAL A 285 2.11 -6.67 6.13
CA VAL A 285 0.67 -6.92 6.22
C VAL A 285 0.16 -7.01 7.67
N ALA A 286 0.97 -7.49 8.62
CA ALA A 286 0.56 -7.56 10.02
C ALA A 286 0.34 -6.20 10.68
N LEU A 287 0.83 -5.10 10.08
CA LEU A 287 0.67 -3.73 10.59
C LEU A 287 -0.57 -3.01 10.05
N THR A 288 -1.28 -3.58 9.08
CA THR A 288 -2.26 -2.85 8.25
C THR A 288 -3.69 -3.35 8.40
N ALA A 289 -4.00 -3.98 9.52
CA ALA A 289 -5.38 -4.33 9.86
C ALA A 289 -6.26 -3.06 10.00
N PRO A 290 -7.57 -3.16 9.70
CA PRO A 290 -8.31 -4.28 9.12
C PRO A 290 -8.09 -4.42 7.61
N TYR A 291 -8.41 -5.59 7.07
CA TYR A 291 -8.04 -6.01 5.73
C TYR A 291 -9.16 -5.88 4.70
N MET A 292 -8.77 -6.00 3.42
CA MET A 292 -9.57 -5.87 2.20
C MET A 292 -9.87 -4.40 1.85
N HIS A 293 -10.34 -4.17 0.63
CA HIS A 293 -10.63 -2.81 0.13
C HIS A 293 -11.69 -2.06 0.96
N ASN A 294 -12.55 -2.79 1.65
CA ASN A 294 -13.63 -2.26 2.49
C ASN A 294 -13.44 -2.54 4.00
N GLY A 295 -12.24 -2.99 4.41
CA GLY A 295 -11.88 -3.23 5.80
C GLY A 295 -12.74 -4.24 6.55
N SER A 296 -13.39 -5.17 5.84
CA SER A 296 -14.38 -6.08 6.44
C SER A 296 -13.78 -7.24 7.24
N LEU A 297 -12.49 -7.54 7.07
CA LEU A 297 -11.81 -8.63 7.77
C LEU A 297 -10.85 -8.05 8.83
N PRO A 298 -11.11 -8.27 10.13
CA PRO A 298 -10.39 -7.57 11.19
C PRO A 298 -8.99 -8.14 11.46
N THR A 299 -8.73 -9.42 11.17
CA THR A 299 -7.49 -10.12 11.53
C THR A 299 -6.95 -10.96 10.38
N LEU A 300 -5.67 -11.35 10.46
CA LEU A 300 -5.05 -12.27 9.50
C LEU A 300 -5.70 -13.66 9.53
N GLU A 301 -6.15 -14.10 10.70
CA GLU A 301 -6.89 -15.35 10.86
C GLU A 301 -8.21 -15.31 10.07
N ALA A 302 -8.94 -14.19 10.15
CA ALA A 302 -10.18 -13.98 9.39
C ALA A 302 -9.89 -13.96 7.87
N VAL A 303 -8.76 -13.42 7.45
CA VAL A 303 -8.31 -13.42 6.04
C VAL A 303 -8.03 -14.85 5.58
N VAL A 304 -7.25 -15.63 6.34
CA VAL A 304 -6.94 -17.03 6.01
C VAL A 304 -8.22 -17.87 5.95
N GLU A 305 -9.13 -17.67 6.91
CA GLU A 305 -10.43 -18.34 6.94
C GLU A 305 -11.31 -17.99 5.72
N PHE A 306 -11.30 -16.73 5.30
CA PHE A 306 -12.03 -16.30 4.10
C PHE A 306 -11.52 -17.01 2.84
N TYR A 307 -10.19 -17.12 2.68
CA TYR A 307 -9.59 -17.84 1.55
C TYR A 307 -9.73 -19.35 1.66
N ASP A 308 -9.68 -19.92 2.87
CA ASP A 308 -9.90 -21.36 3.08
C ASP A 308 -11.27 -21.81 2.59
N ARG A 309 -12.31 -20.97 2.75
CA ARG A 309 -13.64 -21.22 2.19
C ARG A 309 -13.75 -20.94 0.69
N GLY A 310 -12.66 -20.50 0.04
CA GLY A 310 -12.62 -20.18 -1.39
C GLY A 310 -13.17 -18.80 -1.72
N GLY A 311 -13.13 -17.84 -0.80
CA GLY A 311 -13.68 -16.49 -0.98
C GLY A 311 -15.20 -16.43 -0.81
N GLY A 312 -15.81 -15.35 -1.29
CA GLY A 312 -17.27 -15.14 -1.23
C GLY A 312 -17.97 -15.43 -2.57
N SER A 313 -19.07 -14.72 -2.82
CA SER A 313 -19.93 -14.87 -4.02
C SER A 313 -19.95 -13.59 -4.85
N HIS A 314 -19.62 -13.69 -6.14
CA HIS A 314 -19.71 -12.59 -7.10
C HIS A 314 -19.78 -13.15 -8.52
N ALA A 315 -20.50 -12.49 -9.43
CA ALA A 315 -20.66 -12.94 -10.81
C ALA A 315 -19.32 -13.09 -11.56
N ASN A 316 -18.38 -12.19 -11.28
CA ASN A 316 -17.02 -12.18 -11.87
C ASN A 316 -15.97 -12.77 -10.93
N LYS A 317 -16.35 -13.57 -9.92
CA LYS A 317 -15.43 -14.18 -8.98
C LYS A 317 -14.27 -14.88 -9.70
N SER A 318 -13.06 -14.65 -9.25
CA SER A 318 -11.88 -15.29 -9.82
C SER A 318 -11.99 -16.83 -9.76
N PRO A 319 -11.80 -17.54 -10.88
CA PRO A 319 -11.84 -19.00 -10.90
C PRO A 319 -10.67 -19.64 -10.14
N LEU A 320 -9.67 -18.85 -9.77
CA LEU A 320 -8.53 -19.30 -8.94
C LEU A 320 -8.93 -19.53 -7.48
N LEU A 321 -10.03 -18.93 -7.02
CA LEU A 321 -10.52 -19.06 -5.65
C LEU A 321 -11.38 -20.31 -5.49
N LYS A 322 -10.83 -21.29 -4.80
CA LYS A 322 -11.47 -22.57 -4.46
C LYS A 322 -11.27 -22.86 -2.98
N PRO A 323 -12.14 -23.63 -2.32
CA PRO A 323 -11.89 -24.10 -0.96
C PRO A 323 -10.54 -24.83 -0.86
N LEU A 324 -9.75 -24.48 0.16
CA LEU A 324 -8.38 -24.96 0.31
C LEU A 324 -8.32 -26.24 1.18
N GLY A 325 -9.28 -26.43 2.08
CA GLY A 325 -9.34 -27.56 2.99
C GLY A 325 -8.17 -27.59 3.98
N LEU A 326 -7.87 -26.43 4.57
CA LEU A 326 -6.77 -26.30 5.53
C LEU A 326 -7.20 -26.75 6.92
N GLY A 327 -6.34 -27.52 7.57
CA GLY A 327 -6.47 -27.82 9.00
C GLY A 327 -6.05 -26.63 9.87
N ASP A 328 -6.48 -26.61 11.13
CA ASP A 328 -6.20 -25.50 12.05
C ASP A 328 -4.70 -25.24 12.24
N GLY A 329 -3.86 -26.28 12.22
CA GLY A 329 -2.40 -26.14 12.27
C GLY A 329 -1.85 -25.41 11.04
N GLU A 330 -2.35 -25.76 9.85
CA GLU A 330 -1.96 -25.13 8.59
C GLU A 330 -2.38 -23.66 8.52
N LYS A 331 -3.60 -23.33 8.99
CA LYS A 331 -4.07 -21.94 9.09
C LYS A 331 -3.16 -21.13 10.01
N ARG A 332 -2.81 -21.65 11.19
CA ARG A 332 -1.87 -20.99 12.11
C ARG A 332 -0.49 -20.78 11.47
N ALA A 333 0.04 -21.77 10.78
CA ALA A 333 1.33 -21.68 10.10
C ALA A 333 1.32 -20.58 9.00
N LEU A 334 0.25 -20.48 8.22
CA LEU A 334 0.07 -19.38 7.25
C LEU A 334 0.05 -18.02 7.93
N VAL A 335 -0.65 -17.86 9.05
CA VAL A 335 -0.66 -16.59 9.80
C VAL A 335 0.74 -16.25 10.31
N GLU A 336 1.49 -17.22 10.84
CA GLU A 336 2.88 -16.98 11.27
C GLU A 336 3.79 -16.59 10.10
N PHE A 337 3.59 -17.16 8.92
CA PHE A 337 4.29 -16.70 7.71
C PHE A 337 3.90 -15.27 7.34
N LEU A 338 2.62 -14.92 7.34
CA LEU A 338 2.16 -13.55 7.04
C LEU A 338 2.74 -12.52 8.03
N LYS A 339 2.87 -12.87 9.31
CA LYS A 339 3.54 -12.02 10.31
C LYS A 339 5.04 -11.84 10.01
N ALA A 340 5.70 -12.87 9.49
CA ALA A 340 7.12 -12.83 9.12
C ALA A 340 7.41 -12.00 7.85
N LEU A 341 6.38 -11.45 7.20
CA LEU A 341 6.51 -10.44 6.13
C LEU A 341 6.67 -9.01 6.67
N THR A 342 6.69 -8.84 7.99
CA THR A 342 6.86 -7.57 8.68
C THR A 342 8.32 -7.42 9.11
N GLY A 343 8.94 -6.32 8.68
CA GLY A 343 10.30 -5.98 8.99
C GLY A 343 10.44 -5.11 10.23
N GLU A 344 11.57 -4.39 10.32
CA GLU A 344 11.77 -3.38 11.35
C GLU A 344 10.78 -2.22 11.18
N PRO A 345 10.29 -1.62 12.28
CA PRO A 345 9.34 -0.51 12.20
C PRO A 345 9.91 0.68 11.41
N VAL A 346 9.17 1.13 10.42
CA VAL A 346 9.46 2.36 9.67
C VAL A 346 8.65 3.49 10.29
N VAL A 347 9.06 3.92 11.49
CA VAL A 347 8.41 5.02 12.21
C VAL A 347 9.17 6.32 11.93
N VAL A 348 8.43 7.37 11.60
CA VAL A 348 8.95 8.73 11.42
C VAL A 348 8.19 9.66 12.37
N GLU A 349 8.91 10.31 13.26
CA GLU A 349 8.30 11.30 14.14
C GLU A 349 8.01 12.59 13.36
N PRO A 350 6.84 13.22 13.60
CA PRO A 350 6.51 14.50 13.01
C PRO A 350 7.58 15.56 13.34
N PRO A 351 8.03 16.35 12.34
CA PRO A 351 8.95 17.44 12.62
C PRO A 351 8.25 18.60 13.36
N ALA A 352 9.02 19.41 14.06
CA ALA A 352 8.53 20.71 14.52
C ALA A 352 8.24 21.59 13.30
N LEU A 353 6.97 21.89 13.06
CA LEU A 353 6.57 22.66 11.87
C LEU A 353 6.86 24.15 12.07
N PRO A 354 7.35 24.86 11.03
CA PRO A 354 7.61 26.28 11.12
C PRO A 354 6.29 27.06 11.23
N GLU A 355 6.32 28.18 11.96
CA GLU A 355 5.16 29.03 12.19
C GLU A 355 4.96 30.04 11.03
N TYR A 356 3.73 30.53 10.86
CA TYR A 356 3.48 31.65 9.97
C TYR A 356 4.13 32.93 10.53
N LYS A 357 4.83 33.64 9.66
CA LYS A 357 5.20 35.03 9.96
C LYS A 357 4.31 35.93 9.11
N LEU A 358 3.32 36.56 9.75
CA LEU A 358 2.41 37.47 9.07
C LEU A 358 3.21 38.58 8.37
N ARG A 359 3.06 38.69 7.06
CA ARG A 359 3.60 39.83 6.32
C ARG A 359 2.91 41.09 6.82
N THR A 360 3.66 42.08 7.29
CA THR A 360 3.13 43.41 7.57
C THR A 360 2.86 44.08 6.21
N LEU A 361 1.60 44.23 5.82
CA LEU A 361 1.22 44.91 4.60
C LEU A 361 1.79 46.35 4.65
N GLY A 362 2.55 46.74 3.62
CA GLY A 362 3.09 48.10 3.49
C GLY A 362 4.53 48.32 3.93
N LYS A 363 5.29 47.27 4.26
CA LYS A 363 6.76 47.36 4.36
C LYS A 363 7.39 46.50 3.26
N ASN A 364 7.75 47.17 2.16
CA ASN A 364 8.71 46.60 1.20
C ASN A 364 10.12 46.60 1.80
#